data_2023f60641665fd0f09374186e49efb0
#
_entry.id   2023f60641665fd0f09374186e49efb0
#
_cell.length_a   1.000
_cell.length_b   1.000
_cell.length_c   1.000
_cell.angle_alpha   90.00
_cell.angle_beta   90.00
_cell.angle_gamma   90.00
#
_symmetry.space_group_name_H-M   'P 1'
#
loop_
_entity.id
_entity.type
_entity.pdbx_description
1 polymer ?
#
loop_
_entity_poly.entity_id
_entity_poly.type
_entity_poly.pdbx_seq_one_letter_code
_entity_poly.pdbx_strand_id
1 'polypeptide(L)'
;KFKEMSNAPFIGSIGAGTTDEFVEITELMNETPIDFLEVNISCPNVGTEFGVPFAYSTKAVETITSRIKEVSKVPISIKLAPGVWNISEIAKAAESAGADAITAGNTVGGMSIDVRSKSPILHNKVGGVSGPALFPIALKFVYDIYKSVKIPIIGTGGITTGEDALAMTMAGATLLGVGSAVYFRGQDVFKVITDEMEAIMKEEGIKSLDEIRGIANK
;
A
#
# COMPACT_ATOMS: atom_id res chain seq x y z
N LYS A 1 -16.30 11.42 -14.75
CA LYS A 1 -17.05 12.14 -13.70
C LYS A 1 -16.13 12.70 -12.61
N PHE A 2 -15.23 11.87 -11.96
CA PHE A 2 -14.31 12.41 -10.93
C PHE A 2 -13.43 13.54 -11.47
N LYS A 3 -12.77 13.34 -12.62
CA LYS A 3 -11.89 14.33 -13.26
C LYS A 3 -12.61 15.58 -13.79
N GLU A 4 -13.92 15.52 -13.95
CA GLU A 4 -14.76 16.69 -14.27
C GLU A 4 -15.01 17.58 -13.04
N MET A 5 -14.91 16.99 -11.86
CA MET A 5 -15.21 17.62 -10.56
C MET A 5 -13.96 18.03 -9.80
N SER A 6 -12.80 17.43 -10.09
CA SER A 6 -11.57 17.61 -9.33
C SER A 6 -10.33 17.44 -10.20
N ASN A 7 -9.34 18.30 -9.97
CA ASN A 7 -7.99 18.17 -10.53
C ASN A 7 -7.06 17.28 -9.68
N ALA A 8 -7.57 16.71 -8.57
CA ALA A 8 -6.77 15.83 -7.73
C ALA A 8 -6.27 14.61 -8.53
N PRO A 9 -5.04 14.14 -8.28
CA PRO A 9 -4.54 12.90 -8.87
C PRO A 9 -5.48 11.73 -8.56
N PHE A 10 -5.70 10.87 -9.54
CA PHE A 10 -6.57 9.71 -9.41
C PHE A 10 -5.75 8.43 -9.61
N ILE A 11 -5.65 7.63 -8.55
CA ILE A 11 -4.96 6.34 -8.55
C ILE A 11 -5.99 5.25 -8.82
N GLY A 12 -5.82 4.52 -9.93
CA GLY A 12 -6.54 3.28 -10.19
C GLY A 12 -5.87 2.13 -9.42
N SER A 13 -6.64 1.18 -8.89
CA SER A 13 -6.10 -0.02 -8.24
C SER A 13 -6.68 -1.26 -8.89
N ILE A 14 -5.82 -2.18 -9.30
CA ILE A 14 -6.18 -3.43 -9.98
C ILE A 14 -5.68 -4.66 -9.22
N GLY A 15 -6.41 -5.77 -9.37
CA GLY A 15 -6.01 -7.09 -8.90
C GLY A 15 -6.51 -8.16 -9.87
N ALA A 16 -5.72 -9.21 -10.07
CA ALA A 16 -6.02 -10.28 -11.02
C ALA A 16 -5.54 -11.63 -10.50
N GLY A 17 -6.00 -12.71 -11.13
CA GLY A 17 -5.64 -14.10 -10.78
C GLY A 17 -4.43 -14.63 -11.54
N THR A 18 -4.09 -14.04 -12.69
CA THR A 18 -2.97 -14.44 -13.54
C THR A 18 -2.20 -13.22 -14.06
N THR A 19 -0.98 -13.45 -14.52
CA THR A 19 -0.15 -12.40 -15.13
C THR A 19 -0.82 -11.80 -16.38
N ASP A 20 -1.44 -12.63 -17.21
CA ASP A 20 -2.10 -12.19 -18.44
C ASP A 20 -3.34 -11.33 -18.14
N GLU A 21 -4.14 -11.70 -17.12
CA GLU A 21 -5.26 -10.87 -16.66
C GLU A 21 -4.79 -9.51 -16.14
N PHE A 22 -3.65 -9.42 -15.43
CA PHE A 22 -3.09 -8.12 -15.04
C PHE A 22 -2.76 -7.24 -16.23
N VAL A 23 -2.18 -7.82 -17.29
CA VAL A 23 -1.87 -7.10 -18.54
C VAL A 23 -3.16 -6.60 -19.19
N GLU A 24 -4.16 -7.47 -19.38
CA GLU A 24 -5.45 -7.12 -19.99
C GLU A 24 -6.15 -5.98 -19.22
N ILE A 25 -6.23 -6.09 -17.89
CA ILE A 25 -6.84 -5.05 -17.05
C ILE A 25 -6.04 -3.75 -17.15
N THR A 26 -4.70 -3.81 -17.22
CA THR A 26 -3.86 -2.60 -17.39
C THR A 26 -4.14 -1.90 -18.71
N GLU A 27 -4.31 -2.66 -19.80
CA GLU A 27 -4.68 -2.09 -21.10
C GLU A 27 -6.04 -1.40 -21.04
N LEU A 28 -7.03 -2.00 -20.37
CA LEU A 28 -8.34 -1.37 -20.14
C LEU A 28 -8.23 -0.11 -19.27
N MET A 29 -7.37 -0.11 -18.25
CA MET A 29 -7.15 1.05 -17.40
C MET A 29 -6.49 2.21 -18.14
N ASN A 30 -5.69 1.95 -19.18
CA ASN A 30 -5.10 2.97 -20.04
C ASN A 30 -6.14 3.83 -20.81
N GLU A 31 -7.37 3.34 -20.95
CA GLU A 31 -8.49 4.07 -21.56
C GLU A 31 -9.27 4.92 -20.53
N THR A 32 -8.85 4.89 -19.27
CA THR A 32 -9.45 5.65 -18.18
C THR A 32 -8.55 6.84 -17.78
N PRO A 33 -9.11 7.93 -17.24
CA PRO A 33 -8.34 9.12 -16.89
C PRO A 33 -7.64 8.98 -15.52
N ILE A 34 -6.94 7.87 -15.31
CA ILE A 34 -6.09 7.69 -14.12
C ILE A 34 -4.76 8.39 -14.33
N ASP A 35 -4.14 8.84 -13.26
CA ASP A 35 -2.80 9.45 -13.27
C ASP A 35 -1.73 8.48 -12.81
N PHE A 36 -2.15 7.40 -12.13
CA PHE A 36 -1.26 6.42 -11.51
C PHE A 36 -1.99 5.08 -11.35
N LEU A 37 -1.28 3.96 -11.45
CA LEU A 37 -1.84 2.62 -11.33
C LEU A 37 -1.21 1.86 -10.16
N GLU A 38 -2.04 1.45 -9.19
CA GLU A 38 -1.64 0.52 -8.13
C GLU A 38 -1.94 -0.92 -8.56
N VAL A 39 -0.93 -1.74 -8.62
CA VAL A 39 -1.02 -3.17 -8.94
C VAL A 39 -1.02 -3.98 -7.64
N ASN A 40 -2.19 -4.48 -7.26
CA ASN A 40 -2.36 -5.23 -6.01
C ASN A 40 -2.09 -6.73 -6.22
N ILE A 41 -0.83 -7.12 -6.00
CA ILE A 41 -0.39 -8.53 -6.04
C ILE A 41 -0.47 -9.21 -4.66
N SER A 42 -0.96 -8.49 -3.65
CA SER A 42 -0.93 -8.91 -2.24
C SER A 42 -2.16 -9.70 -1.80
N CYS A 43 -3.11 -9.99 -2.70
CA CYS A 43 -4.31 -10.75 -2.36
C CYS A 43 -3.97 -12.23 -2.15
N PRO A 44 -4.21 -12.80 -0.95
CA PRO A 44 -3.87 -14.20 -0.68
C PRO A 44 -4.79 -15.21 -1.37
N ASN A 45 -5.91 -14.74 -1.92
CA ASN A 45 -6.95 -15.58 -2.51
C ASN A 45 -6.85 -15.72 -4.04
N VAL A 46 -5.85 -15.09 -4.67
CA VAL A 46 -5.67 -15.11 -6.12
C VAL A 46 -4.25 -15.52 -6.49
N GLY A 47 -4.13 -16.31 -7.55
CA GLY A 47 -2.89 -16.59 -8.24
C GLY A 47 -2.02 -17.67 -7.61
N THR A 48 -2.18 -18.89 -8.10
CA THR A 48 -1.24 -20.01 -7.86
C THR A 48 -0.37 -20.29 -9.08
N GLU A 49 -0.32 -19.39 -10.07
CA GLU A 49 0.45 -19.53 -11.31
C GLU A 49 1.93 -19.88 -11.02
N PHE A 50 2.48 -19.35 -9.92
CA PHE A 50 3.85 -19.60 -9.47
C PHE A 50 3.94 -20.60 -8.29
N GLY A 51 2.87 -21.33 -7.99
CA GLY A 51 2.82 -22.30 -6.88
C GLY A 51 2.69 -21.69 -5.47
N VAL A 52 2.78 -20.36 -5.35
CA VAL A 52 2.59 -19.57 -4.13
C VAL A 52 1.89 -18.27 -4.49
N PRO A 53 1.26 -17.56 -3.54
CA PRO A 53 0.71 -16.24 -3.81
C PRO A 53 1.77 -15.30 -4.37
N PHE A 54 1.40 -14.46 -5.32
CA PHE A 54 2.34 -13.59 -6.07
C PHE A 54 3.28 -12.78 -5.16
N ALA A 55 2.75 -12.20 -4.08
CA ALA A 55 3.53 -11.39 -3.15
C ALA A 55 4.64 -12.15 -2.38
N TYR A 56 4.68 -13.49 -2.47
CA TYR A 56 5.67 -14.32 -1.79
C TYR A 56 6.79 -14.83 -2.71
N SER A 57 6.73 -14.50 -4.00
CA SER A 57 7.69 -14.95 -5.01
C SER A 57 8.33 -13.76 -5.73
N THR A 58 9.64 -13.57 -5.58
CA THR A 58 10.41 -12.55 -6.33
C THR A 58 10.21 -12.69 -7.82
N LYS A 59 10.23 -13.94 -8.34
CA LYS A 59 10.02 -14.23 -9.76
C LYS A 59 8.63 -13.82 -10.24
N ALA A 60 7.58 -14.05 -9.43
CA ALA A 60 6.23 -13.63 -9.78
C ALA A 60 6.14 -12.09 -9.82
N VAL A 61 6.70 -11.42 -8.82
CA VAL A 61 6.75 -9.96 -8.74
C VAL A 61 7.48 -9.36 -9.93
N GLU A 62 8.67 -9.87 -10.27
CA GLU A 62 9.44 -9.45 -11.44
C GLU A 62 8.64 -9.62 -12.75
N THR A 63 8.04 -10.81 -12.94
CA THR A 63 7.30 -11.12 -14.17
C THR A 63 6.08 -10.23 -14.33
N ILE A 64 5.26 -10.09 -13.29
CA ILE A 64 4.05 -9.26 -13.32
C ILE A 64 4.43 -7.79 -13.52
N THR A 65 5.41 -7.29 -12.75
CA THR A 65 5.83 -5.88 -12.83
C THR A 65 6.35 -5.53 -14.22
N SER A 66 7.26 -6.32 -14.79
CA SER A 66 7.81 -6.06 -16.13
C SER A 66 6.73 -6.09 -17.21
N ARG A 67 5.85 -7.11 -17.19
CA ARG A 67 4.76 -7.24 -18.16
C ARG A 67 3.78 -6.06 -18.10
N ILE A 68 3.41 -5.61 -16.90
CA ILE A 68 2.54 -4.44 -16.73
C ILE A 68 3.28 -3.17 -17.17
N LYS A 69 4.55 -3.02 -16.83
CA LYS A 69 5.34 -1.85 -17.21
C LYS A 69 5.47 -1.67 -18.72
N GLU A 70 5.51 -2.76 -19.48
CA GLU A 70 5.54 -2.74 -20.96
C GLU A 70 4.27 -2.12 -21.58
N VAL A 71 3.10 -2.28 -20.93
CA VAL A 71 1.81 -1.86 -21.48
C VAL A 71 1.22 -0.62 -20.79
N SER A 72 1.63 -0.32 -19.57
CA SER A 72 1.08 0.82 -18.80
C SER A 72 1.50 2.16 -19.41
N LYS A 73 0.53 3.04 -19.63
CA LYS A 73 0.73 4.43 -20.08
C LYS A 73 0.98 5.42 -18.92
N VAL A 74 0.79 4.96 -17.68
CA VAL A 74 0.98 5.76 -16.45
C VAL A 74 1.98 5.11 -15.51
N PRO A 75 2.58 5.85 -14.57
CA PRO A 75 3.43 5.25 -13.54
C PRO A 75 2.68 4.19 -12.72
N ILE A 76 3.42 3.17 -12.25
CA ILE A 76 2.86 2.04 -11.52
C ILE A 76 3.46 1.91 -10.13
N SER A 77 2.65 1.54 -9.14
CA SER A 77 3.14 1.00 -7.86
C SER A 77 2.77 -0.47 -7.71
N ILE A 78 3.67 -1.22 -7.10
CA ILE A 78 3.39 -2.61 -6.74
C ILE A 78 3.00 -2.64 -5.26
N LYS A 79 1.76 -3.11 -5.00
CA LYS A 79 1.26 -3.22 -3.62
C LYS A 79 1.62 -4.57 -3.04
N LEU A 80 2.40 -4.51 -1.97
CA LEU A 80 2.98 -5.68 -1.30
C LEU A 80 2.16 -6.08 -0.06
N ALA A 81 2.24 -7.36 0.31
CA ALA A 81 1.59 -7.89 1.49
C ALA A 81 2.50 -7.74 2.73
N PRO A 82 1.97 -7.29 3.87
CA PRO A 82 2.68 -7.39 5.13
C PRO A 82 2.80 -8.86 5.57
N GLY A 83 3.85 -9.17 6.35
CA GLY A 83 4.07 -10.53 6.85
C GLY A 83 4.89 -11.45 5.94
N VAL A 84 5.36 -10.95 4.80
CA VAL A 84 6.35 -11.64 3.99
C VAL A 84 7.72 -11.51 4.68
N TRP A 85 8.37 -12.66 4.97
CA TRP A 85 9.63 -12.67 5.74
C TRP A 85 10.82 -12.04 5.00
N ASN A 86 10.79 -12.04 3.66
CA ASN A 86 11.86 -11.50 2.79
C ASN A 86 11.42 -10.25 2.03
N ILE A 87 10.68 -9.36 2.67
CA ILE A 87 10.06 -8.20 2.00
C ILE A 87 11.04 -7.30 1.27
N SER A 88 12.27 -7.18 1.78
CA SER A 88 13.32 -6.40 1.14
C SER A 88 13.71 -6.95 -0.24
N GLU A 89 13.75 -8.26 -0.41
CA GLU A 89 14.03 -8.90 -1.69
C GLU A 89 12.86 -8.76 -2.66
N ILE A 90 11.64 -8.91 -2.16
CA ILE A 90 10.41 -8.68 -2.93
C ILE A 90 10.33 -7.25 -3.45
N ALA A 91 10.61 -6.25 -2.59
CA ALA A 91 10.60 -4.85 -2.98
C ALA A 91 11.69 -4.52 -4.03
N LYS A 92 12.89 -5.07 -3.87
CA LYS A 92 13.98 -4.95 -4.86
C LYS A 92 13.61 -5.58 -6.20
N ALA A 93 12.93 -6.74 -6.18
CA ALA A 93 12.44 -7.39 -7.39
C ALA A 93 11.46 -6.50 -8.15
N ALA A 94 10.50 -5.86 -7.46
CA ALA A 94 9.59 -4.91 -8.07
C ALA A 94 10.31 -3.69 -8.65
N GLU A 95 11.24 -3.07 -7.90
CA GLU A 95 12.04 -1.94 -8.37
C GLU A 95 12.87 -2.31 -9.61
N SER A 96 13.58 -3.44 -9.57
CA SER A 96 14.42 -3.91 -10.68
C SER A 96 13.61 -4.23 -11.95
N ALA A 97 12.35 -4.63 -11.79
CA ALA A 97 11.43 -4.90 -12.89
C ALA A 97 10.73 -3.64 -13.43
N GLY A 98 11.04 -2.44 -12.89
CA GLY A 98 10.59 -1.16 -13.42
C GLY A 98 9.37 -0.55 -12.71
N ALA A 99 9.05 -0.97 -11.48
CA ALA A 99 8.06 -0.27 -10.66
C ALA A 99 8.51 1.18 -10.40
N ASP A 100 7.58 2.12 -10.48
CA ASP A 100 7.84 3.54 -10.18
C ASP A 100 7.68 3.85 -8.69
N ALA A 101 6.95 3.00 -7.96
CA ALA A 101 6.77 3.10 -6.51
C ALA A 101 6.43 1.73 -5.89
N ILE A 102 6.48 1.65 -4.57
CA ILE A 102 5.97 0.52 -3.79
C ILE A 102 4.81 1.00 -2.91
N THR A 103 3.68 0.28 -2.91
CA THR A 103 2.64 0.47 -1.89
C THR A 103 2.86 -0.53 -0.75
N ALA A 104 3.21 -0.01 0.40
CA ALA A 104 3.47 -0.78 1.61
C ALA A 104 2.44 -0.38 2.68
N GLY A 105 1.36 -1.15 2.93
CA GLY A 105 1.13 -2.54 2.58
C GLY A 105 -0.36 -2.85 2.42
N ASN A 106 -0.76 -4.02 2.85
CA ASN A 106 -2.13 -4.50 2.87
C ASN A 106 -2.53 -4.93 4.30
N THR A 107 -3.77 -5.42 4.47
CA THR A 107 -4.25 -6.02 5.72
C THR A 107 -3.47 -7.30 6.08
N VAL A 108 -3.44 -7.63 7.36
CA VAL A 108 -2.88 -8.91 7.86
C VAL A 108 -4.02 -9.89 8.09
N GLY A 109 -3.81 -11.16 7.75
CA GLY A 109 -4.81 -12.20 7.97
C GLY A 109 -5.22 -12.33 9.42
N GLY A 110 -6.52 -12.43 9.67
CA GLY A 110 -7.10 -12.62 10.99
C GLY A 110 -8.41 -13.40 10.95
N MET A 111 -8.90 -13.78 12.12
CA MET A 111 -10.15 -14.51 12.30
C MET A 111 -10.88 -14.02 13.54
N SER A 112 -12.20 -14.06 13.50
CA SER A 112 -13.06 -13.91 14.67
C SER A 112 -14.07 -15.06 14.74
N ILE A 113 -14.30 -15.58 15.96
CA ILE A 113 -15.21 -16.69 16.24
C ILE A 113 -16.32 -16.18 17.15
N ASP A 114 -17.57 -16.43 16.77
CA ASP A 114 -18.70 -16.28 17.67
C ASP A 114 -18.79 -17.52 18.57
N VAL A 115 -18.54 -17.32 19.87
CA VAL A 115 -18.51 -18.40 20.86
C VAL A 115 -19.89 -19.00 21.11
N ARG A 116 -20.97 -18.29 20.82
CA ARG A 116 -22.36 -18.77 21.02
C ARG A 116 -22.78 -19.68 19.88
N SER A 117 -22.57 -19.27 18.64
CA SER A 117 -22.82 -20.08 17.44
C SER A 117 -21.74 -21.11 17.17
N LYS A 118 -20.58 -21.00 17.88
CA LYS A 118 -19.39 -21.88 17.73
C LYS A 118 -18.88 -21.92 16.28
N SER A 119 -18.94 -20.78 15.59
CA SER A 119 -18.59 -20.68 14.18
C SER A 119 -17.81 -19.37 13.88
N PRO A 120 -17.00 -19.35 12.82
CA PRO A 120 -16.39 -18.09 12.33
C PRO A 120 -17.46 -17.05 11.99
N ILE A 121 -17.21 -15.79 12.35
CA ILE A 121 -18.15 -14.67 12.04
C ILE A 121 -18.18 -14.39 10.54
N LEU A 122 -17.02 -14.45 9.88
CA LEU A 122 -16.93 -14.19 8.45
C LEU A 122 -17.30 -15.44 7.64
N HIS A 123 -18.04 -15.26 6.54
CA HIS A 123 -18.39 -16.34 5.62
C HIS A 123 -17.12 -17.07 5.10
N ASN A 124 -16.08 -16.34 4.74
CA ASN A 124 -14.80 -16.90 4.28
C ASN A 124 -13.90 -17.39 5.43
N LYS A 125 -14.44 -17.46 6.66
CA LYS A 125 -13.75 -17.87 7.89
C LYS A 125 -12.64 -16.92 8.34
N VAL A 126 -11.83 -16.43 7.42
CA VAL A 126 -10.71 -15.48 7.63
C VAL A 126 -10.94 -14.19 6.86
N GLY A 127 -10.31 -13.12 7.31
CA GLY A 127 -10.37 -11.81 6.65
C GLY A 127 -9.15 -10.96 7.00
N GLY A 128 -9.05 -9.77 6.42
CA GLY A 128 -7.98 -8.84 6.70
C GLY A 128 -8.24 -8.00 7.95
N VAL A 129 -7.27 -7.96 8.86
CA VAL A 129 -7.25 -7.00 9.96
C VAL A 129 -6.74 -5.65 9.45
N SER A 130 -7.50 -4.59 9.71
CA SER A 130 -7.17 -3.20 9.42
C SER A 130 -7.37 -2.31 10.66
N GLY A 131 -7.12 -1.02 10.52
CA GLY A 131 -7.29 -0.06 11.61
C GLY A 131 -6.04 0.12 12.49
N PRO A 132 -6.15 0.84 13.62
CA PRO A 132 -4.98 1.25 14.43
C PRO A 132 -4.11 0.10 14.89
N ALA A 133 -4.69 -1.08 15.14
CA ALA A 133 -3.95 -2.27 15.56
C ALA A 133 -2.94 -2.75 14.50
N LEU A 134 -3.15 -2.40 13.22
CA LEU A 134 -2.22 -2.73 12.14
C LEU A 134 -1.02 -1.76 12.08
N PHE A 135 -1.14 -0.55 12.63
CA PHE A 135 -0.15 0.51 12.46
C PHE A 135 1.31 0.09 12.77
N PRO A 136 1.64 -0.53 13.92
CA PRO A 136 3.02 -0.91 14.22
C PRO A 136 3.60 -1.94 13.25
N ILE A 137 2.75 -2.79 12.65
CA ILE A 137 3.16 -3.77 11.63
C ILE A 137 3.44 -3.05 10.31
N ALA A 138 2.53 -2.15 9.89
CA ALA A 138 2.68 -1.36 8.68
C ALA A 138 3.89 -0.42 8.75
N LEU A 139 4.13 0.21 9.91
CA LEU A 139 5.28 1.08 10.15
C LEU A 139 6.61 0.32 9.97
N LYS A 140 6.73 -0.86 10.60
CA LYS A 140 7.91 -1.72 10.44
C LYS A 140 8.09 -2.14 8.98
N PHE A 141 7.02 -2.42 8.27
CA PHE A 141 7.03 -2.83 6.88
C PHE A 141 7.60 -1.74 5.97
N VAL A 142 7.15 -0.49 6.13
CA VAL A 142 7.72 0.68 5.42
C VAL A 142 9.19 0.88 5.76
N TYR A 143 9.55 0.77 7.04
CA TYR A 143 10.93 0.90 7.52
C TYR A 143 11.87 -0.11 6.86
N ASP A 144 11.48 -1.38 6.75
CA ASP A 144 12.29 -2.43 6.12
C ASP A 144 12.43 -2.22 4.60
N ILE A 145 11.35 -1.81 3.92
CA ILE A 145 11.36 -1.53 2.48
C ILE A 145 12.25 -0.33 2.16
N TYR A 146 12.15 0.75 2.94
CA TYR A 146 12.92 1.98 2.70
C TYR A 146 14.43 1.74 2.65
N LYS A 147 14.94 0.79 3.43
CA LYS A 147 16.35 0.40 3.40
C LYS A 147 16.79 -0.31 2.13
N SER A 148 15.84 -0.85 1.39
CA SER A 148 16.12 -1.78 0.30
C SER A 148 15.89 -1.23 -1.10
N VAL A 149 15.07 -0.16 -1.25
CA VAL A 149 14.74 0.44 -2.54
C VAL A 149 15.04 1.94 -2.57
N LYS A 150 15.09 2.51 -3.79
CA LYS A 150 15.28 3.95 -4.03
C LYS A 150 14.01 4.64 -4.52
N ILE A 151 13.06 3.88 -5.04
CA ILE A 151 11.78 4.39 -5.52
C ILE A 151 10.88 4.82 -4.35
N PRO A 152 9.93 5.76 -4.58
CA PRO A 152 9.00 6.24 -3.56
C PRO A 152 8.17 5.12 -2.94
N ILE A 153 7.81 5.31 -1.67
CA ILE A 153 6.96 4.38 -0.92
C ILE A 153 5.66 5.05 -0.53
N ILE A 154 4.54 4.41 -0.84
CA ILE A 154 3.22 4.76 -0.34
C ILE A 154 3.00 3.93 0.93
N GLY A 155 3.15 4.55 2.11
CA GLY A 155 2.95 3.89 3.39
C GLY A 155 1.46 3.85 3.75
N THR A 156 0.89 2.66 3.94
CA THR A 156 -0.52 2.50 4.29
C THR A 156 -0.71 1.41 5.34
N GLY A 157 -1.61 1.65 6.29
CA GLY A 157 -1.99 0.70 7.33
C GLY A 157 -2.06 1.34 8.72
N GLY A 158 -3.27 1.53 9.22
CA GLY A 158 -3.56 1.94 10.58
C GLY A 158 -3.30 3.41 10.90
N ILE A 159 -2.93 4.25 9.95
CA ILE A 159 -2.77 5.70 10.14
C ILE A 159 -4.12 6.30 10.56
N THR A 160 -4.17 6.93 11.73
CA THR A 160 -5.39 7.56 12.26
C THR A 160 -5.16 8.98 12.80
N THR A 161 -3.92 9.36 13.06
CA THR A 161 -3.53 10.67 13.62
C THR A 161 -2.40 11.30 12.80
N GLY A 162 -2.17 12.61 13.02
CA GLY A 162 -1.01 13.30 12.46
C GLY A 162 0.33 12.73 12.97
N GLU A 163 0.37 12.24 14.21
CA GLU A 163 1.55 11.58 14.77
C GLU A 163 1.85 10.26 14.03
N ASP A 164 0.82 9.42 13.78
CA ASP A 164 0.97 8.22 12.95
C ASP A 164 1.52 8.56 11.56
N ALA A 165 0.99 9.62 10.94
CA ALA A 165 1.38 10.08 9.62
C ALA A 165 2.85 10.52 9.57
N LEU A 166 3.30 11.30 10.55
CA LEU A 166 4.70 11.71 10.68
C LEU A 166 5.62 10.52 10.97
N ALA A 167 5.22 9.61 11.87
CA ALA A 167 5.98 8.39 12.14
C ALA A 167 6.16 7.53 10.89
N MET A 168 5.10 7.39 10.06
CA MET A 168 5.18 6.67 8.79
C MET A 168 6.13 7.35 7.80
N THR A 169 6.15 8.68 7.76
CA THR A 169 7.12 9.47 6.98
C THR A 169 8.54 9.27 7.50
N MET A 170 8.73 9.31 8.82
CA MET A 170 10.04 9.04 9.45
C MET A 170 10.54 7.62 9.20
N ALA A 171 9.65 6.65 9.02
CA ALA A 171 10.02 5.29 8.59
C ALA A 171 10.45 5.22 7.11
N GLY A 172 10.05 6.20 6.27
CA GLY A 172 10.47 6.31 4.87
C GLY A 172 9.36 6.48 3.85
N ALA A 173 8.10 6.60 4.27
CA ALA A 173 7.00 6.84 3.33
C ALA A 173 7.10 8.21 2.65
N THR A 174 6.81 8.24 1.35
CA THR A 174 6.71 9.45 0.53
C THR A 174 5.27 9.95 0.45
N LEU A 175 4.32 9.03 0.33
CA LEU A 175 2.89 9.28 0.38
C LEU A 175 2.26 8.41 1.46
N LEU A 176 1.10 8.84 1.96
CA LEU A 176 0.39 8.18 3.04
C LEU A 176 -0.98 7.71 2.58
N GLY A 177 -1.27 6.43 2.77
CA GLY A 177 -2.57 5.83 2.49
C GLY A 177 -3.43 5.78 3.76
N VAL A 178 -4.46 6.60 3.83
CA VAL A 178 -5.42 6.62 4.94
C VAL A 178 -6.72 5.95 4.50
N GLY A 179 -7.10 4.87 5.16
CA GLY A 179 -8.29 4.08 4.83
C GLY A 179 -9.26 4.00 6.01
N SER A 180 -9.04 3.07 6.92
CA SER A 180 -9.95 2.78 8.04
C SER A 180 -10.20 3.97 8.99
N ALA A 181 -9.34 4.98 9.01
CA ALA A 181 -9.56 6.20 9.79
C ALA A 181 -10.84 6.95 9.40
N VAL A 182 -11.27 6.85 8.13
CA VAL A 182 -12.55 7.41 7.67
C VAL A 182 -13.71 6.81 8.46
N TYR A 183 -13.66 5.52 8.77
CA TYR A 183 -14.67 4.84 9.57
C TYR A 183 -14.70 5.31 11.03
N PHE A 184 -13.52 5.56 11.62
CA PHE A 184 -13.41 5.93 13.04
C PHE A 184 -13.55 7.44 13.29
N ARG A 185 -13.12 8.29 12.35
CA ARG A 185 -13.00 9.75 12.52
C ARG A 185 -13.82 10.57 11.52
N GLY A 186 -14.57 9.91 10.61
CA GLY A 186 -15.40 10.59 9.62
C GLY A 186 -14.65 10.98 8.33
N GLN A 187 -15.39 11.59 7.40
CA GLN A 187 -14.88 11.91 6.06
C GLN A 187 -13.83 13.03 6.05
N ASP A 188 -13.86 13.91 7.04
CA ASP A 188 -12.94 15.04 7.17
C ASP A 188 -11.55 14.62 7.72
N VAL A 189 -11.37 13.34 8.02
CA VAL A 189 -10.15 12.81 8.65
C VAL A 189 -8.87 13.16 7.91
N PHE A 190 -8.91 13.27 6.59
CA PHE A 190 -7.74 13.66 5.78
C PHE A 190 -7.26 15.06 6.15
N LYS A 191 -8.21 16.01 6.25
CA LYS A 191 -7.90 17.38 6.69
C LYS A 191 -7.43 17.37 8.14
N VAL A 192 -8.13 16.66 9.01
CA VAL A 192 -7.78 16.59 10.45
C VAL A 192 -6.38 16.05 10.65
N ILE A 193 -6.00 14.97 9.98
CA ILE A 193 -4.63 14.41 10.04
C ILE A 193 -3.61 15.42 9.52
N THR A 194 -3.91 16.12 8.43
CA THR A 194 -3.01 17.17 7.90
C THR A 194 -2.82 18.32 8.88
N ASP A 195 -3.89 18.81 9.46
CA ASP A 195 -3.85 19.89 10.47
C ASP A 195 -3.02 19.45 11.72
N GLU A 196 -3.20 18.21 12.17
CA GLU A 196 -2.42 17.62 13.27
C GLU A 196 -0.93 17.50 12.90
N MET A 197 -0.60 17.05 11.67
CA MET A 197 0.79 17.01 11.19
C MET A 197 1.42 18.41 11.20
N GLU A 198 0.73 19.41 10.66
CA GLU A 198 1.22 20.80 10.62
C GLU A 198 1.47 21.36 12.02
N ALA A 199 0.59 21.07 12.98
CA ALA A 199 0.74 21.48 14.36
C ALA A 199 2.00 20.90 15.01
N ILE A 200 2.21 19.59 14.87
CA ILE A 200 3.38 18.87 15.40
C ILE A 200 4.66 19.38 14.71
N MET A 201 4.66 19.51 13.39
CA MET A 201 5.80 20.02 12.64
C MET A 201 6.20 21.43 13.09
N LYS A 202 5.23 22.27 13.36
CA LYS A 202 5.47 23.63 13.89
C LYS A 202 6.07 23.59 15.30
N GLU A 203 5.55 22.75 16.19
CA GLU A 203 6.05 22.55 17.56
C GLU A 203 7.49 22.06 17.57
N GLU A 204 7.79 21.07 16.74
CA GLU A 204 9.11 20.41 16.61
C GLU A 204 10.09 21.17 15.69
N GLY A 205 9.67 22.29 15.07
CA GLY A 205 10.51 23.07 14.18
C GLY A 205 10.84 22.39 12.83
N ILE A 206 10.05 21.40 12.43
CA ILE A 206 10.21 20.68 11.16
C ILE A 206 9.64 21.54 10.03
N LYS A 207 10.47 21.86 9.03
CA LYS A 207 10.09 22.77 7.94
C LYS A 207 9.51 22.05 6.74
N SER A 208 9.88 20.79 6.54
CA SER A 208 9.35 19.97 5.44
C SER A 208 9.38 18.48 5.79
N LEU A 209 8.52 17.70 5.13
CA LEU A 209 8.51 16.24 5.27
C LEU A 209 9.81 15.60 4.77
N ASP A 210 10.52 16.26 3.84
CA ASP A 210 11.80 15.76 3.30
C ASP A 210 12.90 15.75 4.36
N GLU A 211 12.85 16.65 5.35
CA GLU A 211 13.83 16.68 6.46
C GLU A 211 13.73 15.44 7.35
N ILE A 212 12.53 14.88 7.47
CA ILE A 212 12.26 13.77 8.37
C ILE A 212 12.06 12.44 7.66
N ARG A 213 11.91 12.43 6.31
CA ARG A 213 11.68 11.18 5.58
C ARG A 213 12.84 10.21 5.77
N GLY A 214 12.52 9.03 6.30
CA GLY A 214 13.50 7.98 6.56
C GLY A 214 14.49 8.29 7.67
N ILE A 215 14.28 9.34 8.48
CA ILE A 215 15.22 9.72 9.56
C ILE A 215 15.37 8.62 10.60
N ALA A 216 14.33 7.82 10.81
CA ALA A 216 14.38 6.67 11.72
C ALA A 216 15.31 5.54 11.24
N ASN A 217 15.78 5.61 9.98
CA ASN A 217 16.68 4.61 9.38
C ASN A 217 18.19 4.98 9.41
N LYS A 218 18.51 6.11 10.01
CA LYS A 218 19.90 6.60 10.15
C LYS A 218 20.64 5.93 11.28
#